data_6fe8313c1a0d30870d82d962882c54e7
#
_entry.id   6fe8313c1a0d30870d82d962882c54e7
#
_cell.length_a   1.000
_cell.length_b   1.000
_cell.length_c   1.000
_cell.angle_alpha   90.00
_cell.angle_beta   90.00
_cell.angle_gamma   90.00
#
_symmetry.space_group_name_H-M   'P 1'
#
loop_
_entity.id
_entity.type
_entity.pdbx_description
1 polymer ?
#
loop_
_entity_poly.entity_id
_entity_poly.type
_entity_poly.pdbx_seq_one_letter_code
_entity_poly.pdbx_strand_id
1 'polypeptide(L)'
;SLFPNPTSYISYSTPFSPLLNNKILFATKVGYNCPERVVTLQGDKPEEVIVNLNEEQLKSIELPEHEPFEFTGGYGDQVYGWIIKPINFDEKEKYPVALLIHGGPESSWTSGWSYSWNPQIWAQQGYVVVLINPHGSTGVNSAFLNAVRNDWGGVPYEDIITGINYVASNYAYVNKNKMCALGGSYGGYMVNWI
;
A
#
# COMPACT_ATOMS: atom_id res chain seq x y z
N SER A 1 12.81 6.85 14.15
CA SER A 1 12.14 6.13 13.06
C SER A 1 10.66 6.05 13.38
N LEU A 2 9.81 6.72 12.58
CA LEU A 2 8.35 6.73 12.73
C LEU A 2 7.69 5.48 12.11
N PHE A 3 8.48 4.58 11.55
CA PHE A 3 7.98 3.33 10.99
C PHE A 3 8.54 2.16 11.79
N PRO A 4 7.70 1.40 12.49
CA PRO A 4 8.13 0.14 13.07
C PRO A 4 8.52 -0.82 11.94
N ASN A 5 9.45 -1.70 12.27
CA ASN A 5 10.02 -2.78 11.47
C ASN A 5 9.12 -3.26 10.30
N PRO A 6 9.60 -3.36 9.05
CA PRO A 6 8.81 -3.62 7.84
C PRO A 6 8.00 -4.94 7.83
N THR A 7 8.11 -5.77 8.82
CA THR A 7 7.40 -7.07 8.89
C THR A 7 5.96 -6.99 9.42
N SER A 8 5.46 -5.82 9.80
CA SER A 8 4.09 -5.69 10.33
C SER A 8 3.46 -4.33 10.02
N TYR A 9 3.21 -4.05 8.75
CA TYR A 9 2.38 -2.90 8.40
C TYR A 9 0.91 -3.20 8.71
N ILE A 10 0.52 -2.84 9.91
CA ILE A 10 -0.80 -3.03 10.45
C ILE A 10 -1.30 -1.66 10.88
N SER A 11 -2.45 -1.26 10.37
CA SER A 11 -3.14 -0.07 10.84
C SER A 11 -4.12 -0.43 11.93
N TYR A 12 -4.12 0.34 13.00
CA TYR A 12 -5.17 0.31 14.00
C TYR A 12 -6.05 1.54 13.75
N SER A 13 -7.33 1.32 13.50
CA SER A 13 -8.28 2.41 13.41
C SER A 13 -9.10 2.54 14.68
N THR A 14 -9.53 3.77 14.98
CA THR A 14 -10.44 4.10 16.07
C THR A 14 -11.88 3.70 15.73
N PRO A 15 -12.74 3.42 16.72
CA PRO A 15 -12.68 4.04 18.05
C PRO A 15 -11.97 3.17 19.09
N PHE A 16 -11.01 3.76 19.75
CA PHE A 16 -10.50 3.20 20.99
C PHE A 16 -11.55 3.39 22.10
N SER A 17 -12.00 2.32 22.71
CA SER A 17 -12.74 2.40 23.95
C SER A 17 -11.86 1.91 25.09
N PRO A 18 -11.25 2.81 25.89
CA PRO A 18 -10.53 2.37 27.07
C PRO A 18 -11.54 1.87 28.12
N LEU A 19 -11.45 0.62 28.49
CA LEU A 19 -12.08 0.15 29.72
C LEU A 19 -11.25 0.68 30.88
N LEU A 20 -11.84 1.63 31.61
CA LEU A 20 -11.18 2.51 32.59
C LEU A 20 -10.40 1.79 33.71
N ASN A 21 -10.68 0.53 34.02
CA ASN A 21 -10.07 -0.14 35.17
C ASN A 21 -9.01 -1.20 34.83
N ASN A 22 -8.90 -1.70 33.59
CA ASN A 22 -8.02 -2.81 33.28
C ASN A 22 -6.91 -2.51 32.25
N LYS A 23 -6.75 -1.25 31.83
CA LYS A 23 -5.75 -0.84 30.83
C LYS A 23 -5.82 -1.67 29.53
N ILE A 24 -7.02 -2.13 29.19
CA ILE A 24 -7.30 -2.86 27.94
C ILE A 24 -7.85 -1.85 26.92
N LEU A 25 -7.26 -1.82 25.73
CA LEU A 25 -7.76 -1.05 24.61
C LEU A 25 -8.39 -2.02 23.60
N PHE A 26 -9.55 -1.66 23.10
CA PHE A 26 -10.16 -2.32 21.94
C PHE A 26 -9.82 -1.50 20.69
N ALA A 27 -9.39 -2.17 19.64
CA ALA A 27 -9.07 -1.54 18.36
C ALA A 27 -9.53 -2.41 17.20
N THR A 28 -9.79 -1.80 16.05
CA THR A 28 -9.84 -2.54 14.79
C THR A 28 -8.45 -2.60 14.18
N LYS A 29 -8.08 -3.78 13.71
CA LYS A 29 -6.82 -4.05 13.06
C LYS A 29 -7.07 -4.44 11.61
N VAL A 30 -6.32 -3.84 10.69
CA VAL A 30 -6.41 -4.10 9.26
C VAL A 30 -5.02 -4.17 8.65
N GLY A 31 -4.84 -5.01 7.66
CA GLY A 31 -3.60 -5.13 6.90
C GLY A 31 -3.86 -5.66 5.49
N TYR A 32 -2.84 -5.72 4.62
CA TYR A 32 -3.02 -6.25 3.26
C TYR A 32 -3.65 -7.64 3.23
N ASN A 33 -3.19 -8.53 4.10
CA ASN A 33 -3.65 -9.92 4.19
C ASN A 33 -4.63 -10.14 5.35
N CYS A 34 -5.24 -9.06 5.84
CA CYS A 34 -6.08 -9.09 7.01
C CYS A 34 -7.20 -8.04 6.88
N PRO A 35 -8.40 -8.43 6.47
CA PRO A 35 -9.58 -7.60 6.63
C PRO A 35 -9.77 -7.17 8.09
N GLU A 36 -10.59 -6.17 8.32
CA GLU A 36 -10.84 -5.63 9.65
C GLU A 36 -11.25 -6.72 10.64
N ARG A 37 -10.55 -6.74 11.77
CA ARG A 37 -10.87 -7.59 12.93
C ARG A 37 -10.73 -6.79 14.22
N VAL A 38 -11.50 -7.15 15.24
CA VAL A 38 -11.42 -6.50 16.55
C VAL A 38 -10.37 -7.21 17.39
N VAL A 39 -9.47 -6.41 17.95
CA VAL A 39 -8.39 -6.90 18.83
C VAL A 39 -8.39 -6.16 20.16
N THR A 40 -7.82 -6.80 21.20
CA THR A 40 -7.45 -6.13 22.43
C THR A 40 -5.95 -5.90 22.51
N LEU A 41 -5.57 -4.75 23.07
CA LEU A 41 -4.22 -4.36 23.37
C LEU A 41 -4.11 -4.09 24.88
N GLN A 42 -3.15 -4.75 25.56
CA GLN A 42 -2.96 -4.61 27.00
C GLN A 42 -1.48 -4.53 27.36
N GLY A 43 -0.94 -3.32 27.46
CA GLY A 43 0.48 -3.11 27.76
C GLY A 43 1.39 -3.87 26.80
N ASP A 44 2.36 -4.61 27.33
CA ASP A 44 3.31 -5.40 26.55
C ASP A 44 2.83 -6.83 26.22
N LYS A 45 1.58 -7.15 26.53
CA LYS A 45 1.01 -8.46 26.20
C LYS A 45 0.78 -8.57 24.68
N PRO A 46 0.89 -9.78 24.11
CA PRO A 46 0.46 -10.02 22.74
C PRO A 46 -0.98 -9.58 22.53
N GLU A 47 -1.26 -9.06 21.33
CA GLU A 47 -2.65 -8.75 20.97
C GLU A 47 -3.50 -10.01 20.96
N GLU A 48 -4.75 -9.87 21.34
CA GLU A 48 -5.73 -10.95 21.30
C GLU A 48 -6.83 -10.56 20.30
N VAL A 49 -7.13 -11.45 19.36
CA VAL A 49 -8.22 -11.28 18.39
C VAL A 49 -9.53 -11.68 19.05
N ILE A 50 -10.46 -10.73 19.17
CA ILE A 50 -11.78 -10.93 19.79
C ILE A 50 -12.82 -11.27 18.74
N VAL A 51 -12.77 -10.62 17.55
CA VAL A 51 -13.70 -10.89 16.45
C VAL A 51 -12.93 -10.89 15.13
N ASN A 52 -13.10 -11.96 14.36
CA ASN A 52 -12.63 -12.09 12.99
C ASN A 52 -13.74 -12.68 12.11
N LEU A 53 -14.51 -11.81 11.46
CA LEU A 53 -15.67 -12.21 10.67
C LEU A 53 -15.31 -12.89 9.34
N ASN A 54 -14.07 -12.71 8.89
CA ASN A 54 -13.60 -13.17 7.57
C ASN A 54 -12.69 -14.42 7.66
N GLU A 55 -12.51 -14.98 8.85
CA GLU A 55 -11.53 -16.05 9.06
C GLU A 55 -11.80 -17.28 8.19
N GLU A 56 -13.05 -17.74 8.15
CA GLU A 56 -13.42 -18.95 7.40
C GLU A 56 -13.27 -18.72 5.88
N GLN A 57 -13.65 -17.56 5.39
CA GLN A 57 -13.53 -17.21 3.98
C GLN A 57 -12.06 -17.14 3.54
N LEU A 58 -11.19 -16.58 4.39
CA LEU A 58 -9.78 -16.42 4.06
C LEU A 58 -8.97 -17.71 4.13
N LYS A 59 -9.42 -18.72 4.86
CA LYS A 59 -8.74 -20.02 4.91
C LYS A 59 -8.59 -20.71 3.55
N SER A 60 -9.51 -20.42 2.63
CA SER A 60 -9.53 -20.99 1.27
C SER A 60 -8.89 -20.11 0.21
N ILE A 61 -8.37 -18.93 0.59
CA ILE A 61 -7.82 -17.94 -0.32
C ILE A 61 -6.33 -17.81 -0.04
N GLU A 62 -5.51 -18.06 -1.05
CA GLU A 62 -4.11 -17.71 -1.01
C GLU A 62 -3.94 -16.21 -1.25
N LEU A 63 -3.24 -15.53 -0.35
CA LEU A 63 -3.03 -14.09 -0.41
C LEU A 63 -1.61 -13.79 -0.86
N PRO A 64 -1.43 -12.80 -1.78
CA PRO A 64 -0.14 -12.45 -2.32
C PRO A 64 0.83 -11.92 -1.25
N GLU A 65 2.13 -12.16 -1.44
CA GLU A 65 3.17 -11.46 -0.69
C GLU A 65 3.26 -9.99 -1.08
N HIS A 66 3.58 -9.15 -0.13
CA HIS A 66 3.79 -7.72 -0.34
C HIS A 66 5.05 -7.25 0.37
N GLU A 67 5.73 -6.29 -0.23
CA GLU A 67 6.94 -5.68 0.33
C GLU A 67 6.93 -4.16 0.10
N PRO A 68 7.42 -3.36 1.06
CA PRO A 68 7.63 -1.94 0.85
C PRO A 68 8.88 -1.70 0.02
N PHE A 69 8.91 -0.59 -0.69
CA PHE A 69 10.12 -0.05 -1.29
C PHE A 69 10.15 1.47 -1.16
N GLU A 70 11.33 2.03 -1.32
CA GLU A 70 11.55 3.47 -1.28
C GLU A 70 12.59 3.88 -2.33
N PHE A 71 12.47 5.11 -2.80
CA PHE A 71 13.39 5.69 -3.76
C PHE A 71 13.44 7.21 -3.61
N THR A 72 14.46 7.84 -4.17
CA THR A 72 14.53 9.30 -4.24
C THR A 72 13.70 9.79 -5.43
N GLY A 73 12.64 10.53 -5.14
CA GLY A 73 11.72 11.12 -6.12
C GLY A 73 12.00 12.57 -6.45
N GLY A 74 10.95 13.29 -6.86
CA GLY A 74 10.98 14.71 -7.13
C GLY A 74 11.46 15.52 -5.93
N TYR A 75 12.03 16.67 -6.18
CA TYR A 75 12.65 17.56 -5.18
C TYR A 75 13.77 16.92 -4.33
N GLY A 76 14.17 15.66 -4.64
CA GLY A 76 15.14 14.90 -3.86
C GLY A 76 14.55 14.26 -2.60
N ASP A 77 13.24 14.27 -2.45
CA ASP A 77 12.54 13.70 -1.31
C ASP A 77 12.42 12.17 -1.41
N GLN A 78 12.30 11.52 -0.25
CA GLN A 78 12.06 10.08 -0.17
C GLN A 78 10.61 9.77 -0.49
N VAL A 79 10.37 8.96 -1.50
CA VAL A 79 9.06 8.49 -1.94
C VAL A 79 8.92 7.01 -1.62
N TYR A 80 7.73 6.63 -1.16
CA TYR A 80 7.44 5.28 -0.66
C TYR A 80 6.42 4.57 -1.55
N GLY A 81 6.53 3.27 -1.61
CA GLY A 81 5.61 2.43 -2.36
C GLY A 81 5.52 1.00 -1.83
N TRP A 82 4.70 0.22 -2.50
CA TRP A 82 4.49 -1.19 -2.23
C TRP A 82 4.61 -2.00 -3.51
N ILE A 83 5.20 -3.18 -3.41
CA ILE A 83 5.14 -4.21 -4.42
C ILE A 83 4.31 -5.36 -3.88
N ILE A 84 3.34 -5.82 -4.67
CA ILE A 84 2.56 -7.01 -4.37
C ILE A 84 2.90 -8.04 -5.45
N LYS A 85 3.41 -9.18 -5.01
CA LYS A 85 3.86 -10.26 -5.89
C LYS A 85 2.66 -11.11 -6.34
N PRO A 86 2.69 -11.71 -7.53
CA PRO A 86 1.64 -12.64 -7.94
C PRO A 86 1.63 -13.89 -7.04
N ILE A 87 0.50 -14.61 -7.04
CA ILE A 87 0.41 -15.92 -6.42
C ILE A 87 1.36 -16.88 -7.14
N ASN A 88 1.98 -17.81 -6.39
CA ASN A 88 3.01 -18.73 -6.88
C ASN A 88 4.21 -18.01 -7.51
N PHE A 89 4.62 -16.90 -6.90
CA PHE A 89 5.75 -16.11 -7.37
C PHE A 89 7.05 -16.94 -7.41
N ASP A 90 7.73 -16.89 -8.56
CA ASP A 90 9.09 -17.41 -8.73
C ASP A 90 10.02 -16.27 -9.19
N GLU A 91 11.05 -15.97 -8.42
CA GLU A 91 12.00 -14.89 -8.71
C GLU A 91 12.76 -15.06 -10.05
N LYS A 92 12.77 -16.27 -10.61
CA LYS A 92 13.40 -16.58 -11.89
C LYS A 92 12.53 -16.24 -13.09
N GLU A 93 11.24 -16.07 -12.89
CA GLU A 93 10.27 -15.74 -13.92
C GLU A 93 10.19 -14.22 -14.16
N LYS A 94 9.56 -13.83 -15.26
CA LYS A 94 9.32 -12.44 -15.65
C LYS A 94 7.83 -12.15 -15.67
N TYR A 95 7.42 -11.20 -14.84
CA TYR A 95 6.02 -10.83 -14.66
C TYR A 95 5.66 -9.51 -15.32
N PRO A 96 4.47 -9.40 -15.93
CA PRO A 96 3.93 -8.10 -16.33
C PRO A 96 3.67 -7.24 -15.09
N VAL A 97 3.70 -5.92 -15.26
CA VAL A 97 3.50 -4.96 -14.18
C VAL A 97 2.19 -4.22 -14.33
N ALA A 98 1.44 -4.12 -13.24
CA ALA A 98 0.31 -3.22 -13.08
C ALA A 98 0.67 -2.11 -12.08
N LEU A 99 0.93 -0.90 -12.58
CA LEU A 99 1.09 0.29 -11.76
C LEU A 99 -0.30 0.82 -11.41
N LEU A 100 -0.66 0.82 -10.13
CA LEU A 100 -1.93 1.39 -9.66
C LEU A 100 -1.67 2.77 -9.05
N ILE A 101 -2.36 3.78 -9.56
CA ILE A 101 -2.24 5.17 -9.11
C ILE A 101 -3.50 5.52 -8.32
N HIS A 102 -3.34 5.91 -7.05
CA HIS A 102 -4.48 6.24 -6.20
C HIS A 102 -5.14 7.57 -6.59
N GLY A 103 -6.39 7.70 -6.21
CA GLY A 103 -7.14 8.94 -6.31
C GLY A 103 -6.80 9.91 -5.18
N GLY A 104 -7.45 11.04 -5.17
CA GLY A 104 -7.26 12.12 -4.22
C GLY A 104 -6.98 13.44 -4.94
N PRO A 105 -5.72 13.89 -5.12
CA PRO A 105 -4.42 13.28 -4.86
C PRO A 105 -4.04 13.13 -3.38
N GLU A 106 -4.69 13.87 -2.49
CA GLU A 106 -4.44 13.89 -1.05
C GLU A 106 -4.98 12.61 -0.38
N SER A 107 -4.40 11.45 -0.74
CA SER A 107 -4.69 10.11 -0.23
C SER A 107 -3.39 9.33 -0.14
N SER A 108 -3.44 8.02 0.11
CA SER A 108 -2.27 7.14 0.03
C SER A 108 -2.68 5.67 -0.10
N TRP A 109 -1.82 4.89 -0.75
CA TRP A 109 -1.80 3.45 -0.59
C TRP A 109 -1.27 3.11 0.79
N THR A 110 -2.11 2.54 1.61
CA THR A 110 -1.76 2.04 2.95
C THR A 110 -1.69 0.52 2.95
N SER A 111 -1.26 -0.07 4.04
CA SER A 111 -1.31 -1.52 4.24
C SER A 111 -2.72 -2.05 4.51
N GLY A 112 -3.77 -1.24 4.32
CA GLY A 112 -5.14 -1.62 4.64
C GLY A 112 -5.78 -2.53 3.59
N TRP A 113 -6.67 -3.42 4.05
CA TRP A 113 -7.56 -4.19 3.18
C TRP A 113 -8.62 -3.27 2.56
N SER A 114 -8.89 -3.45 1.28
CA SER A 114 -9.98 -2.76 0.59
C SER A 114 -10.90 -3.78 -0.08
N TYR A 115 -12.21 -3.63 0.07
CA TYR A 115 -13.20 -4.46 -0.63
C TYR A 115 -13.54 -3.97 -2.03
N SER A 116 -13.19 -2.72 -2.38
CA SER A 116 -13.48 -2.12 -3.69
C SER A 116 -12.24 -1.90 -4.54
N TRP A 117 -11.14 -1.41 -3.96
CA TRP A 117 -9.89 -1.12 -4.65
C TRP A 117 -8.76 -1.98 -4.08
N ASN A 118 -8.93 -3.31 -4.15
CA ASN A 118 -7.93 -4.25 -3.63
C ASN A 118 -6.87 -4.56 -4.68
N PRO A 119 -5.63 -4.11 -4.50
CA PRO A 119 -4.55 -4.37 -5.45
C PRO A 119 -4.25 -5.86 -5.65
N GLN A 120 -4.56 -6.70 -4.67
CA GLN A 120 -4.34 -8.14 -4.73
C GLN A 120 -5.10 -8.83 -5.87
N ILE A 121 -6.21 -8.22 -6.36
CA ILE A 121 -6.97 -8.76 -7.49
C ILE A 121 -6.10 -8.85 -8.75
N TRP A 122 -5.28 -7.83 -9.02
CA TRP A 122 -4.33 -7.85 -10.15
C TRP A 122 -3.17 -8.82 -9.91
N ALA A 123 -2.67 -8.89 -8.69
CA ALA A 123 -1.63 -9.86 -8.33
C ALA A 123 -2.09 -11.30 -8.54
N GLN A 124 -3.34 -11.62 -8.22
CA GLN A 124 -3.94 -12.93 -8.50
C GLN A 124 -4.07 -13.25 -10.00
N GLN A 125 -4.05 -12.24 -10.86
CA GLN A 125 -4.03 -12.41 -12.33
C GLN A 125 -2.60 -12.55 -12.90
N GLY A 126 -1.59 -12.67 -12.04
CA GLY A 126 -0.20 -12.87 -12.45
C GLY A 126 0.59 -11.59 -12.69
N TYR A 127 0.10 -10.44 -12.24
CA TYR A 127 0.86 -9.19 -12.30
C TYR A 127 1.70 -8.97 -11.04
N VAL A 128 2.88 -8.41 -11.21
CA VAL A 128 3.54 -7.65 -10.15
C VAL A 128 2.83 -6.31 -10.05
N VAL A 129 2.21 -6.04 -8.92
CA VAL A 129 1.47 -4.79 -8.70
C VAL A 129 2.37 -3.79 -7.99
N VAL A 130 2.47 -2.60 -8.55
CA VAL A 130 3.27 -1.50 -7.99
C VAL A 130 2.35 -0.37 -7.56
N LEU A 131 2.51 0.05 -6.31
CA LEU A 131 1.76 1.13 -5.69
C LEU A 131 2.78 2.19 -5.26
N ILE A 132 2.64 3.42 -5.76
CA ILE A 132 3.53 4.53 -5.39
C ILE A 132 2.69 5.59 -4.68
N ASN A 133 3.24 6.17 -3.62
CA ASN A 133 2.67 7.31 -2.91
C ASN A 133 3.43 8.58 -3.31
N PRO A 134 3.06 9.24 -4.43
CA PRO A 134 3.75 10.42 -4.93
C PRO A 134 3.53 11.63 -4.03
N HIS A 135 4.25 12.73 -4.27
CA HIS A 135 3.95 14.02 -3.66
C HIS A 135 2.44 14.34 -3.79
N GLY A 136 1.87 14.85 -2.72
CA GLY A 136 0.41 14.97 -2.53
C GLY A 136 -0.15 13.86 -1.65
N SER A 137 0.53 12.73 -1.49
CA SER A 137 0.06 11.65 -0.62
C SER A 137 0.13 12.02 0.84
N THR A 138 -0.81 11.43 1.62
CA THR A 138 -0.84 11.55 3.08
C THR A 138 0.20 10.66 3.75
N GLY A 139 0.54 10.96 5.01
CA GLY A 139 1.36 10.08 5.85
C GLY A 139 2.84 10.44 5.92
N VAL A 140 3.34 11.39 5.12
CA VAL A 140 4.73 11.86 5.19
C VAL A 140 4.82 13.14 6.03
N ASN A 141 4.57 14.28 5.44
CA ASN A 141 4.53 15.59 6.13
C ASN A 141 3.69 16.59 5.34
N SER A 142 3.49 17.79 5.91
CA SER A 142 2.65 18.82 5.28
C SER A 142 3.26 19.41 4.00
N ALA A 143 4.58 19.48 3.87
CA ALA A 143 5.23 19.98 2.65
C ALA A 143 5.01 18.99 1.50
N PHE A 144 5.24 17.71 1.74
CA PHE A 144 4.98 16.63 0.79
C PHE A 144 3.51 16.60 0.33
N LEU A 145 2.57 16.68 1.29
CA LEU A 145 1.14 16.73 1.01
C LEU A 145 0.74 17.94 0.16
N ASN A 146 1.28 19.12 0.49
CA ASN A 146 0.90 20.36 -0.19
C ASN A 146 1.60 20.57 -1.56
N ALA A 147 2.63 19.80 -1.87
CA ALA A 147 3.40 19.92 -3.11
C ALA A 147 2.54 19.71 -4.38
N VAL A 148 1.44 18.97 -4.26
CA VAL A 148 0.51 18.73 -5.37
C VAL A 148 -0.42 19.92 -5.67
N ARG A 149 -0.46 20.93 -4.80
CA ARG A 149 -1.36 22.09 -4.97
C ARG A 149 -0.93 22.92 -6.17
N ASN A 150 -1.86 23.11 -7.11
CA ASN A 150 -1.64 23.78 -8.40
C ASN A 150 -0.57 23.09 -9.30
N ASP A 151 -0.18 21.86 -8.99
CA ASP A 151 0.82 21.10 -9.74
C ASP A 151 0.46 19.60 -9.81
N TRP A 152 -0.70 19.28 -10.34
CA TRP A 152 -1.19 17.89 -10.43
C TRP A 152 -0.38 16.98 -11.34
N GLY A 153 0.25 17.54 -12.38
CA GLY A 153 1.01 16.82 -13.39
C GLY A 153 2.52 17.08 -13.36
N GLY A 154 3.02 17.81 -12.37
CA GLY A 154 4.45 18.08 -12.19
C GLY A 154 5.13 17.07 -11.28
N VAL A 155 5.43 17.45 -10.03
CA VAL A 155 6.19 16.59 -9.13
C VAL A 155 5.57 15.21 -8.88
N PRO A 156 4.26 15.03 -8.77
CA PRO A 156 3.69 13.68 -8.63
C PRO A 156 3.94 12.79 -9.86
N TYR A 157 3.94 13.38 -11.06
CA TYR A 157 4.31 12.67 -12.29
C TYR A 157 5.78 12.23 -12.26
N GLU A 158 6.69 13.11 -11.83
CA GLU A 158 8.12 12.80 -11.68
C GLU A 158 8.32 11.62 -10.72
N ASP A 159 7.62 11.61 -9.58
CA ASP A 159 7.68 10.51 -8.62
C ASP A 159 7.23 9.18 -9.23
N ILE A 160 6.09 9.21 -9.92
CA ILE A 160 5.51 8.00 -10.52
C ILE A 160 6.45 7.43 -11.58
N ILE A 161 6.97 8.25 -12.48
CA ILE A 161 7.88 7.80 -13.54
C ILE A 161 9.22 7.35 -12.96
N THR A 162 9.76 8.09 -11.99
CA THR A 162 11.01 7.69 -11.32
C THR A 162 10.83 6.37 -10.57
N GLY A 163 9.71 6.23 -9.83
CA GLY A 163 9.44 5.03 -9.05
C GLY A 163 9.21 3.79 -9.91
N ILE A 164 8.46 3.88 -11.01
CA ILE A 164 8.27 2.73 -11.90
C ILE A 164 9.57 2.34 -12.62
N ASN A 165 10.41 3.31 -12.99
CA ASN A 165 11.73 3.06 -13.55
C ASN A 165 12.69 2.45 -12.53
N TYR A 166 12.61 2.88 -11.26
CA TYR A 166 13.34 2.27 -10.15
C TYR A 166 12.96 0.79 -10.00
N VAL A 167 11.67 0.49 -9.95
CA VAL A 167 11.18 -0.91 -9.86
C VAL A 167 11.65 -1.72 -11.07
N ALA A 168 11.50 -1.19 -12.28
CA ALA A 168 11.95 -1.87 -13.49
C ALA A 168 13.46 -2.15 -13.51
N SER A 169 14.27 -1.35 -12.84
CA SER A 169 15.73 -1.46 -12.86
C SER A 169 16.28 -2.34 -11.74
N ASN A 170 15.60 -2.38 -10.59
CA ASN A 170 16.11 -3.03 -9.39
C ASN A 170 15.50 -4.41 -9.13
N TYR A 171 14.35 -4.72 -9.75
CA TYR A 171 13.67 -6.01 -9.55
C TYR A 171 13.77 -6.87 -10.80
N ALA A 172 14.61 -7.90 -10.73
CA ALA A 172 14.95 -8.75 -11.87
C ALA A 172 13.73 -9.48 -12.45
N TYR A 173 12.73 -9.78 -11.66
CA TYR A 173 11.49 -10.44 -12.06
C TYR A 173 10.49 -9.54 -12.83
N VAL A 174 10.77 -8.25 -12.98
CA VAL A 174 9.92 -7.32 -13.71
C VAL A 174 10.15 -7.43 -15.22
N ASN A 175 9.06 -7.58 -15.98
CA ASN A 175 9.09 -7.51 -17.43
C ASN A 175 8.88 -6.07 -17.91
N LYS A 176 9.98 -5.38 -18.21
CA LYS A 176 9.99 -3.97 -18.67
C LYS A 176 9.17 -3.68 -19.93
N ASN A 177 8.89 -4.73 -20.73
CA ASN A 177 8.16 -4.60 -21.99
C ASN A 177 6.66 -4.88 -21.85
N LYS A 178 6.21 -5.23 -20.63
CA LYS A 178 4.81 -5.56 -20.33
C LYS A 178 4.36 -4.81 -19.07
N MET A 179 4.18 -3.51 -19.20
CA MET A 179 3.78 -2.64 -18.11
C MET A 179 2.53 -1.86 -18.50
N CYS A 180 1.59 -1.73 -17.57
CA CYS A 180 0.40 -0.90 -17.72
C CYS A 180 0.18 -0.07 -16.46
N ALA A 181 -0.53 1.05 -16.62
CA ALA A 181 -0.95 1.90 -15.52
C ALA A 181 -2.48 1.95 -15.45
N LEU A 182 -3.01 1.95 -14.23
CA LEU A 182 -4.43 2.01 -13.94
C LEU A 182 -4.69 3.00 -12.79
N GLY A 183 -5.81 3.68 -12.82
CA GLY A 183 -6.18 4.60 -11.76
C GLY A 183 -7.61 5.11 -11.89
N GLY A 184 -8.17 5.54 -10.78
CA GLY A 184 -9.49 6.18 -10.71
C GLY A 184 -9.37 7.61 -10.19
N SER A 185 -10.29 8.50 -10.56
CA SER A 185 -10.30 9.91 -10.13
C SER A 185 -8.97 10.61 -10.50
N TYR A 186 -8.24 11.17 -9.55
CA TYR A 186 -6.91 11.72 -9.81
C TYR A 186 -5.95 10.70 -10.45
N GLY A 187 -5.98 9.43 -9.99
CA GLY A 187 -5.19 8.37 -10.63
C GLY A 187 -5.56 8.17 -12.10
N GLY A 188 -6.85 8.32 -12.46
CA GLY A 188 -7.30 8.30 -13.87
C GLY A 188 -6.80 9.51 -14.67
N TYR A 189 -6.76 10.71 -14.07
CA TYR A 189 -6.11 11.86 -14.65
C TYR A 189 -4.63 11.57 -14.93
N MET A 190 -3.90 11.07 -13.94
CA MET A 190 -2.48 10.80 -14.07
C MET A 190 -2.16 9.72 -15.12
N VAL A 191 -2.98 8.66 -15.21
CA VAL A 191 -2.84 7.63 -16.27
C VAL A 191 -2.98 8.24 -17.67
N ASN A 192 -3.87 9.23 -17.84
CA ASN A 192 -4.00 9.93 -19.13
C ASN A 192 -2.90 10.98 -19.36
N TRP A 193 -2.21 11.40 -18.30
CA TRP A 193 -1.11 12.37 -18.36
C TRP A 193 0.22 11.71 -18.75
N ILE A 194 0.43 10.45 -18.35
CA ILE A 194 1.60 9.63 -18.70
C ILE A 194 1.58 9.23 -20.18
#